data_34b9109248e5d77a46cf97b7f250ffec
#
_entry.id   34b9109248e5d77a46cf97b7f250ffec
#
_cell.length_a   1.000
_cell.length_b   1.000
_cell.length_c   1.000
_cell.angle_alpha   90.00
_cell.angle_beta   90.00
_cell.angle_gamma   90.00
#
_symmetry.space_group_name_H-M   'P 1'
#
loop_
_entity.id
_entity.type
_entity.pdbx_description
1 polymer ?
#
loop_
_entity_poly.entity_id
_entity_poly.type
_entity_poly.pdbx_seq_one_letter_code
_entity_poly.pdbx_strand_id
1 'polypeptide(L)'
;MIRHIVFFSVKEGQDIETVKKGLEQLGTIPHADLFEVLPNSRVDPMCDRIDLVVYAEFKDEEALFAFKKHPTYDATTQLVRPMRELRFSADVVTDKR
;
A
#
# COMPACT_ATOMS: atom_id res chain seq x y z
N MET A 1 -1.08 -14.10 -11.58
CA MET A 1 -0.41 -13.04 -10.82
C MET A 1 -1.29 -12.55 -9.68
N ILE A 2 -0.73 -11.86 -8.72
CA ILE A 2 -1.46 -11.32 -7.58
C ILE A 2 -1.52 -9.81 -7.68
N ARG A 3 -2.72 -9.25 -7.50
CA ARG A 3 -2.92 -7.82 -7.31
C ARG A 3 -3.10 -7.57 -5.82
N HIS A 4 -2.20 -6.79 -5.26
CA HIS A 4 -2.18 -6.45 -3.84
C HIS A 4 -2.65 -5.02 -3.68
N ILE A 5 -3.73 -4.83 -2.94
CA ILE A 5 -4.37 -3.52 -2.81
C ILE A 5 -4.53 -3.22 -1.33
N VAL A 6 -4.03 -2.06 -0.89
CA VAL A 6 -4.17 -1.64 0.50
C VAL A 6 -4.75 -0.23 0.54
N PHE A 7 -5.79 -0.06 1.32
CA PHE A 7 -6.45 1.22 1.53
C PHE A 7 -6.04 1.78 2.88
N PHE A 8 -5.65 3.06 2.89
CA PHE A 8 -5.26 3.75 4.12
C PHE A 8 -6.08 5.00 4.32
N SER A 9 -6.42 5.28 5.58
CA SER A 9 -6.75 6.64 5.98
C SER A 9 -5.68 7.14 6.95
N VAL A 10 -5.49 8.45 6.97
CA VAL A 10 -4.48 9.13 7.76
C VAL A 10 -5.15 9.77 8.96
N LYS A 11 -4.55 9.66 10.14
CA LYS A 11 -5.08 10.25 11.35
C LYS A 11 -5.20 11.77 11.20
N GLU A 12 -6.21 12.34 11.81
CA GLU A 12 -6.38 13.78 11.86
C GLU A 12 -5.13 14.41 12.46
N GLY A 13 -4.68 15.49 11.87
CA GLY A 13 -3.47 16.18 12.32
C GLY A 13 -2.18 15.65 11.70
N GLN A 14 -2.23 14.52 10.99
CA GLN A 14 -1.08 13.98 10.27
C GLN A 14 -1.13 14.42 8.82
N ASP A 15 0.04 14.57 8.22
CA ASP A 15 0.15 15.02 6.84
C ASP A 15 0.09 13.83 5.88
N ILE A 16 -0.87 13.85 4.96
CA ILE A 16 -1.07 12.80 3.98
C ILE A 16 0.17 12.62 3.12
N GLU A 17 0.80 13.72 2.70
CA GLU A 17 1.99 13.64 1.85
C GLU A 17 3.16 12.95 2.56
N THR A 18 3.31 13.19 3.87
CA THR A 18 4.34 12.52 4.67
C THR A 18 4.10 11.02 4.72
N VAL A 19 2.85 10.60 4.91
CA VAL A 19 2.49 9.17 4.92
C VAL A 19 2.74 8.56 3.55
N LYS A 20 2.36 9.27 2.48
CA LYS A 20 2.58 8.81 1.11
C LYS A 20 4.06 8.56 0.85
N LYS A 21 4.92 9.49 1.23
CA LYS A 21 6.37 9.33 1.06
C LYS A 21 6.92 8.16 1.86
N GLY A 22 6.41 7.96 3.06
CA GLY A 22 6.78 6.79 3.86
C GLY A 22 6.42 5.49 3.16
N LEU A 23 5.20 5.39 2.64
CA LEU A 23 4.73 4.19 1.94
C LEU A 23 5.49 3.97 0.62
N GLU A 24 5.91 5.03 -0.04
CA GLU A 24 6.66 4.91 -1.30
C GLU A 24 7.99 4.18 -1.13
N GLN A 25 8.53 4.14 0.07
CA GLN A 25 9.76 3.37 0.34
C GLN A 25 9.57 1.88 0.10
N LEU A 26 8.35 1.37 0.19
CA LEU A 26 8.06 -0.02 -0.15
C LEU A 26 8.39 -0.34 -1.60
N GLY A 27 8.38 0.67 -2.47
CA GLY A 27 8.71 0.52 -3.87
C GLY A 27 10.18 0.20 -4.13
N THR A 28 11.06 0.36 -3.13
CA THR A 28 12.46 -0.02 -3.25
C THR A 28 12.69 -1.51 -3.03
N ILE A 29 11.71 -2.24 -2.53
CA ILE A 29 11.80 -3.68 -2.33
C ILE A 29 11.72 -4.37 -3.69
N PRO A 30 12.65 -5.30 -4.03
CA PRO A 30 12.75 -5.85 -5.40
C PRO A 30 11.79 -6.97 -5.55
N HIS A 31 10.71 -7.20 -5.34
CA HIS A 31 9.87 -8.39 -5.54
C HIS A 31 8.57 -8.10 -6.25
N ALA A 32 8.17 -6.83 -6.30
CA ALA A 32 6.95 -6.43 -7.01
C ALA A 32 7.28 -6.14 -8.47
N ASP A 33 6.40 -6.58 -9.37
CA ASP A 33 6.49 -6.23 -10.79
C ASP A 33 6.01 -4.79 -11.03
N LEU A 34 5.09 -4.33 -10.19
CA LEU A 34 4.57 -2.96 -10.21
C LEU A 34 4.30 -2.54 -8.78
N PHE A 35 4.60 -1.31 -8.44
CA PHE A 35 4.29 -0.75 -7.12
C PHE A 35 3.95 0.73 -7.27
N GLU A 36 2.80 1.14 -6.74
CA GLU A 36 2.36 2.53 -6.76
C GLU A 36 1.70 2.90 -5.44
N VAL A 37 1.91 4.13 -5.02
CA VAL A 37 1.14 4.74 -3.94
C VAL A 37 0.40 5.92 -4.53
N LEU A 38 -0.93 5.87 -4.49
CA LEU A 38 -1.77 6.83 -5.18
C LEU A 38 -2.76 7.48 -4.21
N PRO A 39 -3.00 8.78 -4.34
CA PRO A 39 -4.07 9.41 -3.57
C PRO A 39 -5.42 8.97 -4.09
N ASN A 40 -6.40 8.87 -3.19
CA ASN A 40 -7.78 8.62 -3.59
C ASN A 40 -8.30 9.85 -4.34
N SER A 41 -8.82 9.65 -5.54
CA SER A 41 -9.38 10.75 -6.33
C SER A 41 -10.65 11.34 -5.73
N ARG A 42 -11.31 10.57 -4.85
CA ARG A 42 -12.53 10.96 -4.15
C ARG A 42 -13.71 11.28 -5.08
N VAL A 43 -13.70 10.68 -6.27
CA VAL A 43 -14.84 10.84 -7.19
C VAL A 43 -16.06 10.06 -6.70
N ASP A 44 -15.86 9.00 -5.92
CA ASP A 44 -16.94 8.22 -5.36
C ASP A 44 -17.20 8.66 -3.92
N PRO A 45 -18.37 9.25 -3.61
CA PRO A 45 -18.66 9.71 -2.26
C PRO A 45 -18.73 8.59 -1.22
N MET A 46 -18.88 7.35 -1.66
CA MET A 46 -18.90 6.20 -0.74
C MET A 46 -17.53 5.86 -0.19
N CYS A 47 -16.47 6.43 -0.75
CA CYS A 47 -15.08 6.11 -0.40
C CYS A 47 -14.30 7.34 0.06
N ASP A 48 -14.97 8.34 0.64
CA ASP A 48 -14.33 9.60 0.99
C ASP A 48 -13.37 9.48 2.18
N ARG A 49 -13.47 8.41 2.97
CA ARG A 49 -12.59 8.19 4.13
C ARG A 49 -11.22 7.65 3.77
N ILE A 50 -11.04 7.14 2.56
CA ILE A 50 -9.75 6.60 2.13
C ILE A 50 -8.91 7.73 1.56
N ASP A 51 -7.70 7.87 2.07
CA ASP A 51 -6.77 8.93 1.65
C ASP A 51 -5.77 8.44 0.62
N LEU A 52 -5.22 7.23 0.82
CA LEU A 52 -4.16 6.68 -0.01
C LEU A 52 -4.43 5.23 -0.34
N VAL A 53 -3.98 4.82 -1.52
CA VAL A 53 -4.06 3.43 -1.97
C VAL A 53 -2.66 2.96 -2.36
N VAL A 54 -2.24 1.84 -1.80
CA VAL A 54 -1.06 1.12 -2.27
C VAL A 54 -1.55 0.05 -3.23
N TYR A 55 -1.00 0.05 -4.43
CA TYR A 55 -1.30 -0.96 -5.44
C TYR A 55 0.00 -1.60 -5.90
N ALA A 56 0.05 -2.92 -5.84
CA ALA A 56 1.23 -3.65 -6.29
C ALA A 56 0.81 -4.92 -7.02
N GLU A 57 1.67 -5.36 -7.93
CA GLU A 57 1.48 -6.61 -8.66
C GLU A 57 2.66 -7.53 -8.39
N PHE A 58 2.36 -8.80 -8.12
CA PHE A 58 3.37 -9.82 -7.86
C PHE A 58 3.15 -11.00 -8.79
N LYS A 59 4.24 -11.62 -9.20
CA LYS A 59 4.20 -12.78 -10.06
C LYS A 59 3.39 -13.92 -9.41
N ASP A 60 3.61 -14.14 -8.11
CA ASP A 60 3.00 -15.24 -7.36
C ASP A 60 3.04 -14.92 -5.85
N GLU A 61 2.49 -15.85 -5.05
CA GLU A 61 2.49 -15.71 -3.59
C GLU A 61 3.89 -15.68 -3.01
N GLU A 62 4.82 -16.42 -3.58
CA GLU A 62 6.19 -16.45 -3.09
C GLU A 62 6.83 -15.08 -3.17
N ALA A 63 6.62 -14.36 -4.28
CA ALA A 63 7.11 -13.00 -4.44
C ALA A 63 6.46 -12.04 -3.44
N LEU A 64 5.15 -12.18 -3.22
CA LEU A 64 4.44 -11.37 -2.23
C LEU A 64 4.99 -11.62 -0.82
N PHE A 65 5.22 -12.86 -0.45
CA PHE A 65 5.76 -13.18 0.87
C PHE A 65 7.19 -12.68 1.04
N ALA A 66 8.01 -12.79 0.00
CA ALA A 66 9.37 -12.26 0.03
C ALA A 66 9.37 -10.74 0.22
N PHE A 67 8.44 -10.05 -0.44
CA PHE A 67 8.25 -8.61 -0.28
C PHE A 67 7.92 -8.28 1.19
N LYS A 68 6.98 -9.01 1.78
CA LYS A 68 6.56 -8.74 3.17
C LYS A 68 7.64 -9.09 4.20
N LYS A 69 8.56 -9.99 3.88
CA LYS A 69 9.66 -10.37 4.78
C LYS A 69 10.86 -9.44 4.66
N HIS A 70 10.88 -8.58 3.66
CA HIS A 70 12.01 -7.68 3.47
C HIS A 70 12.10 -6.68 4.65
N PRO A 71 13.32 -6.37 5.13
CA PRO A 71 13.48 -5.45 6.27
C PRO A 71 12.82 -4.09 6.06
N THR A 72 12.82 -3.58 4.83
CA THR A 72 12.20 -2.31 4.51
C THR A 72 10.68 -2.35 4.74
N TYR A 73 10.03 -3.50 4.56
CA TYR A 73 8.60 -3.63 4.81
C TYR A 73 8.29 -3.37 6.29
N ASP A 74 9.02 -4.02 7.19
CA ASP A 74 8.80 -3.82 8.63
C ASP A 74 9.13 -2.40 9.05
N ALA A 75 10.26 -1.85 8.60
CA ALA A 75 10.66 -0.49 8.91
C ALA A 75 9.60 0.53 8.47
N THR A 76 9.07 0.35 7.26
CA THR A 76 8.01 1.23 6.72
C THR A 76 6.73 1.10 7.54
N THR A 77 6.34 -0.14 7.89
CA THR A 77 5.16 -0.38 8.70
C THR A 77 5.27 0.33 10.04
N GLN A 78 6.42 0.24 10.69
CA GLN A 78 6.63 0.89 11.99
C GLN A 78 6.59 2.41 11.87
N LEU A 79 7.09 2.96 10.77
CA LEU A 79 7.05 4.39 10.52
C LEU A 79 5.62 4.89 10.30
N VAL A 80 4.82 4.17 9.52
CA VAL A 80 3.50 4.60 9.09
C VAL A 80 2.40 4.29 10.11
N ARG A 81 2.54 3.20 10.86
CA ARG A 81 1.51 2.74 11.79
C ARG A 81 0.98 3.82 12.74
N PRO A 82 1.82 4.64 13.37
CA PRO A 82 1.30 5.68 14.26
C PRO A 82 0.58 6.82 13.53
N MET A 83 0.76 6.95 12.22
CA MET A 83 0.14 8.03 11.44
C MET A 83 -1.14 7.61 10.72
N ARG A 84 -1.33 6.29 10.51
CA ARG A 84 -2.52 5.79 9.82
C ARG A 84 -3.65 5.56 10.81
N GLU A 85 -4.88 5.73 10.36
CA GLU A 85 -6.06 5.38 11.15
C GLU A 85 -6.63 4.05 10.69
N LEU A 86 -6.96 3.93 9.41
CA LEU A 86 -7.52 2.71 8.84
C LEU A 86 -6.52 2.06 7.90
N ARG A 87 -6.54 0.75 7.86
CA ARG A 87 -5.82 -0.04 6.89
C ARG A 87 -6.63 -1.28 6.55
N PHE A 88 -7.04 -1.37 5.28
CA PHE A 88 -7.71 -2.55 4.74
C PHE A 88 -6.90 -3.06 3.57
N SER A 89 -6.81 -4.37 3.42
CA SER A 89 -6.08 -4.95 2.30
C SER A 89 -6.84 -6.10 1.67
N ALA A 90 -6.60 -6.30 0.39
CA ALA A 90 -7.09 -7.44 -0.35
C ALA A 90 -6.03 -7.88 -1.34
N ASP A 91 -5.88 -9.20 -1.47
CA ASP A 91 -5.02 -9.80 -2.46
C ASP A 91 -5.88 -10.63 -3.40
N VAL A 92 -5.81 -10.32 -4.69
CA VAL A 92 -6.65 -10.93 -5.70
C VAL A 92 -5.78 -11.69 -6.69
N VAL A 93 -6.08 -12.96 -6.90
CA VAL A 93 -5.38 -13.76 -7.91
C VAL A 93 -6.10 -13.60 -9.24
N THR A 94 -5.34 -13.26 -10.28
CA THR A 94 -5.88 -13.07 -11.62
C THR A 94 -4.92 -13.63 -12.66
N ASP A 95 -5.45 -14.05 -13.80
CA ASP A 95 -4.67 -14.44 -14.97
C ASP A 95 -4.53 -13.30 -15.99
N LYS A 96 -5.12 -12.16 -15.70
CA LYS A 96 -5.08 -10.98 -16.59
C LYS A 96 -3.98 -10.01 -16.16
N ARG A 97 -3.48 -9.32 -17.14
CA ARG A 97 -2.46 -8.29 -16.95
C ARG A 97 -2.90 -6.96 -17.56
#